data_529fdba2ed548190ebe99f8a14cdbe8a
#
_entry.id   529fdba2ed548190ebe99f8a14cdbe8a
#
_cell.length_a   1.000
_cell.length_b   1.000
_cell.length_c   1.000
_cell.angle_alpha   90.00
_cell.angle_beta   90.00
_cell.angle_gamma   90.00
#
_symmetry.space_group_name_H-M   'P 1'
#
loop_
_entity.id
_entity.type
_entity.pdbx_description
1 polymer ?
#
loop_
_entity_poly.entity_id
_entity_poly.type
_entity_poly.pdbx_seq_one_letter_code
_entity_poly.pdbx_strand_id
1 'polypeptide(L)'
;MNLLGIYKNGNFTTKLFSDGTKIRETEDDEFIPDFAENMDIKISNYCDMGCNFCHEGSTKNGKHGDILNQKFIETLHPYQEVALGGGDATSHPDLIPFLHKLKDRKVIVNMTVNQRHFEQKQELIKRLVDEKLIYGLGVSLVNPTDEFISLIQQYPNAVIHVINGILKPSDVEILSDKNLKILILGY
;
A
#
# COMPACT_ATOMS: atom_id res chain seq x y z
N MET A 1 2.04 20.16 -0.11
CA MET A 1 2.10 19.45 1.18
C MET A 1 1.05 20.03 2.11
N ASN A 2 0.04 19.24 2.48
CA ASN A 2 -1.05 19.65 3.39
C ASN A 2 -1.01 18.76 4.63
N LEU A 3 -1.27 19.35 5.81
CA LEU A 3 -1.37 18.59 7.05
C LEU A 3 -2.62 17.71 7.02
N LEU A 4 -2.45 16.41 7.18
CA LEU A 4 -3.54 15.43 7.28
C LEU A 4 -4.04 15.30 8.71
N GLY A 5 -3.13 15.31 9.68
CA GLY A 5 -3.48 15.21 11.07
C GLY A 5 -2.31 15.33 12.04
N ILE A 6 -2.66 15.49 13.31
CA ILE A 6 -1.74 15.50 14.43
C ILE A 6 -2.25 14.46 15.43
N TYR A 7 -1.35 13.62 15.93
CA TYR A 7 -1.69 12.63 16.94
C TYR A 7 -0.54 12.45 17.95
N LYS A 8 -0.90 12.02 19.14
CA LYS A 8 0.06 11.64 20.18
C LYS A 8 0.32 10.14 20.11
N ASN A 9 1.59 9.75 20.24
CA ASN A 9 2.01 8.36 20.31
C ASN A 9 3.08 8.22 21.40
N GLY A 10 2.69 7.67 22.55
CA GLY A 10 3.54 7.59 23.71
C GLY A 10 3.98 8.98 24.20
N ASN A 11 5.29 9.22 24.27
CA ASN A 11 5.87 10.48 24.75
C ASN A 11 6.07 11.55 23.66
N PHE A 12 5.62 11.30 22.42
CA PHE A 12 5.82 12.25 21.33
C PHE A 12 4.53 12.58 20.58
N THR A 13 4.57 13.70 19.86
CA THR A 13 3.50 14.13 18.95
C THR A 13 3.98 14.00 17.51
N THR A 14 3.15 13.43 16.65
CA THR A 14 3.42 13.28 15.21
C THR A 14 2.49 14.16 14.41
N LYS A 15 3.06 14.92 13.46
CA LYS A 15 2.36 15.64 12.40
C LYS A 15 2.51 14.86 11.09
N LEU A 16 1.41 14.43 10.50
CA LEU A 16 1.38 13.68 9.24
C LEU A 16 0.91 14.58 8.09
N PHE A 17 1.62 14.56 6.97
CA PHE A 17 1.34 15.36 5.79
C PHE A 17 0.92 14.50 4.59
N SER A 18 0.26 15.14 3.60
CA SER A 18 -0.34 14.47 2.43
C SER A 18 0.66 13.82 1.46
N ASP A 19 1.93 14.11 1.59
CA ASP A 19 3.02 13.50 0.81
C ASP A 19 3.74 12.36 1.56
N GLY A 20 3.20 11.96 2.74
CA GLY A 20 3.78 10.93 3.60
C GLY A 20 4.83 11.43 4.59
N THR A 21 5.19 12.72 4.54
CA THR A 21 6.13 13.30 5.51
C THR A 21 5.56 13.24 6.93
N LYS A 22 6.38 12.79 7.88
CA LYS A 22 6.09 12.79 9.32
C LYS A 22 7.11 13.65 10.07
N ILE A 23 6.61 14.54 10.90
CA ILE A 23 7.43 15.29 11.85
C ILE A 23 7.06 14.82 13.26
N ARG A 24 8.03 14.33 14.02
CA ARG A 24 7.87 13.88 15.41
C ARG A 24 8.58 14.84 16.34
N GLU A 25 7.89 15.19 17.42
CA GLU A 25 8.39 16.14 18.42
C GLU A 25 8.23 15.53 19.82
N THR A 26 9.29 15.53 20.61
CA THR A 26 9.32 15.14 22.04
C THR A 26 10.27 16.07 22.79
N GLU A 27 10.06 16.20 24.09
CA GLU A 27 10.99 16.89 25.03
C GLU A 27 11.97 15.90 25.67
N ASP A 28 11.79 14.59 25.45
CA ASP A 28 12.65 13.53 25.98
C ASP A 28 13.80 13.21 25.01
N ASP A 29 14.83 12.53 25.50
CA ASP A 29 16.00 12.12 24.72
C ASP A 29 15.67 11.01 23.70
N GLU A 30 14.60 10.24 23.93
CA GLU A 30 14.20 9.11 23.10
C GLU A 30 12.70 9.17 22.76
N PHE A 31 12.35 8.62 21.59
CA PHE A 31 10.95 8.42 21.19
C PHE A 31 10.44 7.05 21.69
N ILE A 32 9.46 7.06 22.58
CA ILE A 32 8.85 5.86 23.15
C ILE A 32 7.40 5.76 22.68
N PRO A 33 7.10 4.95 21.64
CA PRO A 33 5.74 4.83 21.10
C PRO A 33 4.86 3.91 21.97
N ASP A 34 3.57 4.23 22.06
CA ASP A 34 2.54 3.35 22.63
C ASP A 34 2.02 2.33 21.61
N PHE A 35 2.09 2.66 20.32
CA PHE A 35 1.64 1.79 19.23
C PHE A 35 2.51 1.94 17.98
N ALA A 36 2.51 0.93 17.12
CA ALA A 36 3.21 0.96 15.83
C ALA A 36 2.56 2.00 14.90
N GLU A 37 3.34 2.95 14.38
CA GLU A 37 2.83 3.96 13.45
C GLU A 37 2.56 3.39 12.06
N ASN A 38 3.25 2.31 11.67
CA ASN A 38 3.07 1.62 10.39
C ASN A 38 2.84 0.13 10.65
N MET A 39 1.97 -0.48 9.84
CA MET A 39 1.63 -1.90 9.95
C MET A 39 1.33 -2.48 8.59
N ASP A 40 1.91 -3.64 8.30
CA ASP A 40 1.55 -4.45 7.14
C ASP A 40 0.43 -5.42 7.51
N ILE A 41 -0.63 -5.44 6.70
CA ILE A 41 -1.79 -6.29 6.93
C ILE A 41 -2.04 -7.17 5.71
N LYS A 42 -1.87 -8.47 5.91
CA LYS A 42 -2.22 -9.47 4.90
C LYS A 42 -3.71 -9.77 4.96
N ILE A 43 -4.47 -9.28 4.00
CA ILE A 43 -5.93 -9.44 3.95
C ILE A 43 -6.39 -10.64 3.13
N SER A 44 -5.50 -11.22 2.29
CA SER A 44 -5.85 -12.34 1.43
C SER A 44 -4.66 -13.28 1.23
N ASN A 45 -4.93 -14.57 1.15
CA ASN A 45 -4.00 -15.60 0.65
C ASN A 45 -4.39 -16.09 -0.75
N TYR A 46 -5.52 -15.61 -1.26
CA TYR A 46 -5.94 -15.90 -2.63
C TYR A 46 -5.11 -15.05 -3.60
N CYS A 47 -4.56 -15.68 -4.65
CA CYS A 47 -3.92 -15.02 -5.77
C CYS A 47 -3.84 -15.97 -6.97
N ASP A 48 -4.16 -15.48 -8.15
CA ASP A 48 -4.13 -16.25 -9.40
C ASP A 48 -2.85 -16.04 -10.23
N MET A 49 -1.91 -15.22 -9.75
CA MET A 49 -0.68 -14.88 -10.49
C MET A 49 0.33 -16.02 -10.56
N GLY A 50 0.46 -16.84 -9.50
CA GLY A 50 1.37 -17.99 -9.48
C GLY A 50 2.86 -17.61 -9.60
N CYS A 51 3.28 -16.49 -8.99
CA CYS A 51 4.69 -16.05 -9.02
C CYS A 51 5.60 -17.07 -8.31
N ASN A 52 6.66 -17.53 -8.97
CA ASN A 52 7.61 -18.51 -8.40
C ASN A 52 8.38 -17.97 -7.18
N PHE A 53 8.47 -16.65 -7.05
CA PHE A 53 9.16 -15.93 -5.96
C PHE A 53 8.17 -15.32 -4.95
N CYS A 54 6.94 -15.83 -4.88
CA CYS A 54 5.94 -15.29 -3.95
C CYS A 54 6.32 -15.61 -2.50
N HIS A 55 6.81 -14.61 -1.75
CA HIS A 55 7.17 -14.76 -0.34
C HIS A 55 5.94 -15.03 0.55
N GLU A 56 4.75 -14.61 0.11
CA GLU A 56 3.48 -14.83 0.81
C GLU A 56 2.92 -16.25 0.64
N GLY A 57 3.44 -17.02 -0.32
CA GLY A 57 2.92 -18.34 -0.65
C GLY A 57 1.46 -18.35 -1.07
N SER A 58 0.98 -17.24 -1.64
CA SER A 58 -0.42 -17.09 -2.05
C SER A 58 -0.75 -17.92 -3.28
N THR A 59 -1.95 -18.50 -3.31
CA THR A 59 -2.38 -19.44 -4.36
C THR A 59 -3.83 -19.20 -4.76
N LYS A 60 -4.27 -19.82 -5.88
CA LYS A 60 -5.67 -19.83 -6.32
C LYS A 60 -6.63 -20.50 -5.33
N ASN A 61 -6.12 -21.32 -4.42
CA ASN A 61 -6.90 -21.98 -3.37
C ASN A 61 -6.79 -21.25 -2.02
N GLY A 62 -6.11 -20.11 -2.00
CA GLY A 62 -5.98 -19.28 -0.81
C GLY A 62 -7.32 -18.72 -0.35
N LYS A 63 -7.39 -18.32 0.92
CA LYS A 63 -8.60 -17.78 1.53
C LYS A 63 -8.40 -16.29 1.83
N HIS A 64 -9.52 -15.57 1.84
CA HIS A 64 -9.60 -14.21 2.36
C HIS A 64 -9.67 -14.21 3.88
N GLY A 65 -9.09 -13.19 4.51
CA GLY A 65 -9.18 -12.97 5.95
C GLY A 65 -10.54 -12.38 6.37
N ASP A 66 -10.85 -12.44 7.64
CA ASP A 66 -12.02 -11.73 8.23
C ASP A 66 -11.62 -10.29 8.55
N ILE A 67 -11.65 -9.42 7.54
CA ILE A 67 -11.24 -8.02 7.67
C ILE A 67 -12.33 -7.10 8.24
N LEU A 68 -13.58 -7.57 8.30
CA LEU A 68 -14.66 -6.81 8.94
C LEU A 68 -14.76 -7.06 10.44
N ASN A 69 -13.85 -7.83 11.03
CA ASN A 69 -13.80 -8.09 12.45
C ASN A 69 -13.69 -6.78 13.24
N GLN A 70 -14.73 -6.46 14.00
CA GLN A 70 -14.84 -5.19 14.71
C GLN A 70 -13.72 -5.00 15.73
N LYS A 71 -13.36 -6.06 16.47
CA LYS A 71 -12.29 -6.00 17.48
C LYS A 71 -10.95 -5.66 16.85
N PHE A 72 -10.66 -6.22 15.66
CA PHE A 72 -9.45 -5.89 14.91
C PHE A 72 -9.45 -4.42 14.47
N ILE A 73 -10.55 -3.96 13.86
CA ILE A 73 -10.68 -2.57 13.40
C ILE A 73 -10.50 -1.58 14.57
N GLU A 74 -11.02 -1.91 15.74
CA GLU A 74 -10.91 -1.07 16.94
C GLU A 74 -9.48 -0.93 17.49
N THR A 75 -8.57 -1.85 17.16
CA THR A 75 -7.15 -1.73 17.54
C THR A 75 -6.36 -0.73 16.71
N LEU A 76 -6.89 -0.29 15.56
CA LEU A 76 -6.21 0.66 14.68
C LEU A 76 -6.42 2.09 15.17
N HIS A 77 -5.34 2.85 15.23
CA HIS A 77 -5.33 4.22 15.69
C HIS A 77 -5.57 5.23 14.56
N PRO A 78 -6.22 6.37 14.81
CA PRO A 78 -6.31 7.45 13.84
C PRO A 78 -4.91 7.89 13.37
N TYR A 79 -4.75 8.10 12.06
CA TYR A 79 -3.52 8.47 11.38
C TYR A 79 -2.39 7.41 11.42
N GLN A 80 -2.66 6.21 11.98
CA GLN A 80 -1.80 5.05 11.77
C GLN A 80 -1.80 4.70 10.27
N GLU A 81 -0.64 4.34 9.73
CA GLU A 81 -0.52 3.89 8.35
C GLU A 81 -0.60 2.37 8.27
N VAL A 82 -1.44 1.86 7.41
CA VAL A 82 -1.52 0.43 7.13
C VAL A 82 -1.23 0.17 5.65
N ALA A 83 -0.37 -0.80 5.38
CA ALA A 83 -0.13 -1.30 4.04
C ALA A 83 -0.89 -2.61 3.84
N LEU A 84 -1.90 -2.58 2.99
CA LEU A 84 -2.71 -3.75 2.66
C LEU A 84 -2.03 -4.56 1.56
N GLY A 85 -1.86 -5.84 1.81
CA GLY A 85 -1.21 -6.75 0.89
C GLY A 85 -1.65 -8.20 1.08
N GLY A 86 -0.74 -9.11 0.75
CA GLY A 86 -0.93 -10.54 0.78
C GLY A 86 -0.98 -11.10 -0.64
N GLY A 87 -2.01 -11.89 -0.96
CA GLY A 87 -2.26 -12.35 -2.32
C GLY A 87 -2.81 -11.23 -3.21
N ASP A 88 -3.95 -11.48 -3.87
CA ASP A 88 -4.67 -10.41 -4.57
C ASP A 88 -5.63 -9.71 -3.60
N ALA A 89 -5.19 -8.62 -3.01
CA ALA A 89 -6.00 -7.80 -2.10
C ALA A 89 -7.25 -7.23 -2.81
N THR A 90 -7.17 -6.97 -4.11
CA THR A 90 -8.28 -6.41 -4.90
C THR A 90 -9.42 -7.41 -5.17
N SER A 91 -9.20 -8.70 -4.90
CA SER A 91 -10.22 -9.74 -5.03
C SER A 91 -11.02 -9.97 -3.74
N HIS A 92 -10.64 -9.30 -2.64
CA HIS A 92 -11.32 -9.49 -1.36
C HIS A 92 -12.76 -8.95 -1.44
N PRO A 93 -13.80 -9.77 -1.15
CA PRO A 93 -15.20 -9.35 -1.32
C PRO A 93 -15.58 -8.17 -0.43
N ASP A 94 -14.97 -8.07 0.75
CA ASP A 94 -15.26 -7.03 1.73
C ASP A 94 -14.27 -5.85 1.67
N LEU A 95 -13.45 -5.74 0.61
CA LEU A 95 -12.43 -4.68 0.51
C LEU A 95 -13.03 -3.28 0.66
N ILE A 96 -14.06 -2.96 -0.11
CA ILE A 96 -14.67 -1.62 -0.11
C ILE A 96 -15.31 -1.28 1.24
N PRO A 97 -16.16 -2.13 1.83
CA PRO A 97 -16.69 -1.88 3.18
C PRO A 97 -15.60 -1.70 4.24
N PHE A 98 -14.54 -2.49 4.17
CA PHE A 98 -13.39 -2.38 5.08
C PHE A 98 -12.69 -1.03 4.94
N LEU A 99 -12.37 -0.63 3.72
CA LEU A 99 -11.70 0.65 3.48
C LEU A 99 -12.52 1.85 3.93
N HIS A 100 -13.85 1.82 3.78
CA HIS A 100 -14.71 2.86 4.35
C HIS A 100 -14.61 2.92 5.88
N LYS A 101 -14.64 1.77 6.56
CA LYS A 101 -14.45 1.73 8.03
C LYS A 101 -13.10 2.31 8.46
N LEU A 102 -12.02 2.00 7.72
CA LEU A 102 -10.70 2.56 8.00
C LEU A 102 -10.66 4.08 7.77
N LYS A 103 -11.27 4.54 6.68
CA LYS A 103 -11.39 5.98 6.38
C LYS A 103 -12.15 6.73 7.46
N ASP A 104 -13.28 6.20 7.95
CA ASP A 104 -14.08 6.80 9.01
C ASP A 104 -13.28 6.91 10.32
N ARG A 105 -12.37 5.96 10.57
CA ARG A 105 -11.41 5.99 11.69
C ARG A 105 -10.17 6.85 11.43
N LYS A 106 -10.06 7.46 10.26
CA LYS A 106 -8.90 8.27 9.82
C LYS A 106 -7.60 7.46 9.74
N VAL A 107 -7.69 6.14 9.52
CA VAL A 107 -6.52 5.30 9.24
C VAL A 107 -6.04 5.58 7.83
N ILE A 108 -4.74 5.72 7.64
CA ILE A 108 -4.12 5.97 6.33
C ILE A 108 -3.80 4.64 5.68
N VAL A 109 -4.41 4.39 4.55
CA VAL A 109 -4.26 3.10 3.85
C VAL A 109 -3.37 3.24 2.62
N ASN A 110 -2.37 2.38 2.53
CA ASN A 110 -1.61 2.12 1.31
C ASN A 110 -1.93 0.69 0.84
N MET A 111 -1.88 0.42 -0.44
CA MET A 111 -2.17 -0.91 -0.97
C MET A 111 -1.18 -1.28 -2.06
N THR A 112 -0.70 -2.53 -2.03
CA THR A 112 0.15 -3.07 -3.10
C THR A 112 -0.63 -4.08 -3.93
N VAL A 113 -0.51 -3.95 -5.25
CA VAL A 113 -1.13 -4.84 -6.23
C VAL A 113 -0.10 -5.34 -7.24
N ASN A 114 -0.34 -6.50 -7.84
CA ASN A 114 0.44 -6.95 -8.98
C ASN A 114 0.09 -6.12 -10.22
N GLN A 115 1.06 -5.84 -11.11
CA GLN A 115 0.84 -5.08 -12.35
C GLN A 115 -0.36 -5.61 -13.15
N ARG A 116 -0.52 -6.92 -13.30
CA ARG A 116 -1.63 -7.49 -14.07
C ARG A 116 -3.00 -7.20 -13.44
N HIS A 117 -3.10 -7.28 -12.11
CA HIS A 117 -4.33 -6.90 -11.41
C HIS A 117 -4.58 -5.39 -11.51
N PHE A 118 -3.53 -4.57 -11.45
CA PHE A 118 -3.61 -3.14 -11.68
C PHE A 118 -4.18 -2.82 -13.06
N GLU A 119 -3.65 -3.45 -14.12
CA GLU A 119 -4.11 -3.25 -15.50
C GLU A 119 -5.55 -3.74 -15.73
N GLN A 120 -5.91 -4.89 -15.15
CA GLN A 120 -7.23 -5.50 -15.32
C GLN A 120 -8.35 -4.82 -14.54
N LYS A 121 -8.03 -4.20 -13.40
CA LYS A 121 -9.03 -3.69 -12.44
C LYS A 121 -9.00 -2.15 -12.33
N GLN A 122 -8.78 -1.47 -13.45
CA GLN A 122 -8.63 -0.01 -13.48
C GLN A 122 -9.81 0.76 -12.87
N GLU A 123 -11.04 0.31 -13.11
CA GLU A 123 -12.23 0.95 -12.51
C GLU A 123 -12.20 0.89 -10.98
N LEU A 124 -11.83 -0.27 -10.42
CA LEU A 124 -11.67 -0.42 -8.98
C LEU A 124 -10.53 0.47 -8.45
N ILE A 125 -9.34 0.39 -9.06
CA ILE A 125 -8.18 1.18 -8.64
C ILE A 125 -8.48 2.68 -8.67
N LYS A 126 -9.08 3.14 -9.77
CA LYS A 126 -9.49 4.53 -9.91
C LYS A 126 -10.46 4.94 -8.81
N ARG A 127 -11.46 4.13 -8.53
CA ARG A 127 -12.41 4.37 -7.43
C ARG A 127 -11.72 4.47 -6.08
N LEU A 128 -10.78 3.55 -5.77
CA LEU A 128 -10.03 3.56 -4.51
C LEU A 128 -9.26 4.87 -4.31
N VAL A 129 -8.66 5.39 -5.37
CA VAL A 129 -7.90 6.65 -5.36
C VAL A 129 -8.82 7.87 -5.30
N ASP A 130 -9.82 7.95 -6.17
CA ASP A 130 -10.75 9.10 -6.28
C ASP A 130 -11.55 9.31 -4.99
N GLU A 131 -12.03 8.21 -4.39
CA GLU A 131 -12.75 8.24 -3.11
C GLU A 131 -11.80 8.40 -1.90
N LYS A 132 -10.48 8.49 -2.12
CA LYS A 132 -9.46 8.55 -1.06
C LYS A 132 -9.61 7.40 -0.05
N LEU A 133 -9.86 6.21 -0.55
CA LEU A 133 -9.87 4.98 0.23
C LEU A 133 -8.46 4.44 0.42
N ILE A 134 -7.55 4.76 -0.50
CA ILE A 134 -6.11 4.55 -0.37
C ILE A 134 -5.36 5.86 -0.66
N TYR A 135 -4.22 6.05 -0.03
CA TYR A 135 -3.33 7.21 -0.21
C TYR A 135 -2.11 6.85 -1.07
N GLY A 136 -1.53 5.70 -0.87
CA GLY A 136 -0.42 5.16 -1.64
C GLY A 136 -0.82 3.90 -2.39
N LEU A 137 -0.31 3.76 -3.62
CA LEU A 137 -0.51 2.62 -4.48
C LEU A 137 0.85 2.03 -4.88
N GLY A 138 1.18 0.84 -4.36
CA GLY A 138 2.32 0.05 -4.81
C GLY A 138 1.91 -0.84 -5.98
N VAL A 139 2.70 -0.89 -7.04
CA VAL A 139 2.47 -1.81 -8.16
C VAL A 139 3.69 -2.67 -8.38
N SER A 140 3.57 -3.96 -8.09
CA SER A 140 4.65 -4.93 -8.32
C SER A 140 4.83 -5.19 -9.81
N LEU A 141 5.98 -4.81 -10.33
CA LEU A 141 6.31 -4.89 -11.76
C LEU A 141 6.37 -6.34 -12.25
N VAL A 142 5.79 -6.56 -13.41
CA VAL A 142 5.91 -7.79 -14.20
C VAL A 142 6.69 -7.54 -15.49
N ASN A 143 6.30 -6.48 -16.22
CA ASN A 143 6.93 -6.07 -17.48
C ASN A 143 6.67 -4.58 -17.74
N PRO A 144 7.70 -3.74 -17.94
CA PRO A 144 7.56 -2.30 -18.16
C PRO A 144 7.18 -1.97 -19.60
N THR A 145 5.94 -2.27 -20.00
CA THR A 145 5.43 -1.87 -21.31
C THR A 145 5.10 -0.38 -21.36
N ASP A 146 5.08 0.21 -22.57
CA ASP A 146 4.71 1.63 -22.74
C ASP A 146 3.26 1.89 -22.29
N GLU A 147 2.37 0.93 -22.47
CA GLU A 147 0.98 0.99 -22.00
C GLU A 147 0.92 1.06 -20.47
N PHE A 148 1.68 0.18 -19.80
CA PHE A 148 1.77 0.20 -18.33
C PHE A 148 2.34 1.51 -17.82
N ILE A 149 3.42 2.01 -18.43
CA ILE A 149 4.05 3.27 -18.05
C ILE A 149 3.07 4.44 -18.20
N SER A 150 2.40 4.51 -19.35
CA SER A 150 1.39 5.54 -19.62
C SER A 150 0.21 5.49 -18.63
N LEU A 151 -0.16 4.28 -18.19
CA LEU A 151 -1.23 4.07 -17.25
C LEU A 151 -0.84 4.49 -15.84
N ILE A 152 0.32 4.03 -15.34
CA ILE A 152 0.75 4.30 -13.96
C ILE A 152 1.09 5.78 -13.74
N GLN A 153 1.52 6.49 -14.76
CA GLN A 153 1.76 7.94 -14.70
C GLN A 153 0.50 8.76 -14.39
N GLN A 154 -0.69 8.19 -14.58
CA GLN A 154 -1.96 8.84 -14.18
C GLN A 154 -2.18 8.83 -12.67
N TYR A 155 -1.37 8.09 -11.92
CA TYR A 155 -1.47 7.94 -10.47
C TYR A 155 -0.26 8.57 -9.77
N PRO A 156 -0.31 9.84 -9.35
CA PRO A 156 0.86 10.58 -8.83
C PRO A 156 1.45 10.01 -7.54
N ASN A 157 0.66 9.23 -6.78
CA ASN A 157 1.09 8.55 -5.56
C ASN A 157 1.42 7.06 -5.78
N ALA A 158 1.51 6.62 -7.04
CA ALA A 158 1.92 5.26 -7.35
C ALA A 158 3.44 5.10 -7.22
N VAL A 159 3.86 3.92 -6.74
CA VAL A 159 5.25 3.50 -6.63
C VAL A 159 5.39 2.13 -7.29
N ILE A 160 6.29 2.00 -8.24
CA ILE A 160 6.61 0.73 -8.88
C ILE A 160 7.53 -0.06 -7.95
N HIS A 161 7.10 -1.24 -7.55
CA HIS A 161 7.91 -2.17 -6.76
C HIS A 161 8.67 -3.11 -7.70
N VAL A 162 9.97 -3.15 -7.59
CA VAL A 162 10.85 -4.06 -8.32
C VAL A 162 11.67 -4.88 -7.34
N ILE A 163 12.02 -6.12 -7.72
CA ILE A 163 12.77 -7.02 -6.86
C ILE A 163 14.19 -7.12 -7.38
N ASN A 164 15.16 -6.82 -6.52
CA ASN A 164 16.57 -7.02 -6.81
C ASN A 164 16.84 -8.49 -7.16
N GLY A 165 17.56 -8.74 -8.25
CA GLY A 165 17.80 -10.10 -8.76
C GLY A 165 16.72 -10.65 -9.71
N ILE A 166 15.55 -10.00 -9.81
CA ILE A 166 14.50 -10.31 -10.79
C ILE A 166 14.43 -9.23 -11.86
N LEU A 167 14.62 -7.98 -11.48
CA LEU A 167 14.68 -6.84 -12.39
C LEU A 167 15.81 -7.03 -13.43
N LYS A 168 15.48 -6.94 -14.71
CA LYS A 168 16.43 -7.06 -15.82
C LYS A 168 17.09 -5.72 -16.12
N PRO A 169 18.34 -5.68 -16.63
CA PRO A 169 18.96 -4.44 -17.08
C PRO A 169 18.11 -3.66 -18.10
N SER A 170 17.46 -4.37 -19.04
CA SER A 170 16.53 -3.77 -20.01
C SER A 170 15.34 -3.07 -19.37
N ASP A 171 14.84 -3.60 -18.24
CA ASP A 171 13.71 -2.98 -17.53
C ASP A 171 14.16 -1.66 -16.88
N VAL A 172 15.41 -1.62 -16.38
CA VAL A 172 16.00 -0.39 -15.83
C VAL A 172 16.10 0.68 -16.91
N GLU A 173 16.56 0.32 -18.12
CA GLU A 173 16.67 1.25 -19.25
C GLU A 173 15.28 1.81 -19.63
N ILE A 174 14.26 0.96 -19.67
CA ILE A 174 12.88 1.37 -20.01
C ILE A 174 12.30 2.30 -18.92
N LEU A 175 12.55 2.00 -17.64
CA LEU A 175 12.03 2.78 -16.52
C LEU A 175 12.80 4.06 -16.25
N SER A 176 14.07 4.14 -16.69
CA SER A 176 14.87 5.35 -16.56
C SER A 176 14.23 6.50 -17.34
N ASP A 177 14.46 7.73 -16.89
CA ASP A 177 13.98 8.97 -17.53
C ASP A 177 12.46 9.11 -17.68
N LYS A 178 11.66 8.23 -17.04
CA LYS A 178 10.18 8.28 -17.09
C LYS A 178 9.56 9.08 -15.96
N ASN A 179 10.36 9.65 -15.06
CA ASN A 179 9.89 10.38 -13.87
C ASN A 179 8.93 9.53 -12.99
N LEU A 180 9.30 8.27 -12.77
CA LEU A 180 8.55 7.31 -11.98
C LEU A 180 9.15 7.15 -10.59
N LYS A 181 8.29 6.89 -9.60
CA LYS A 181 8.75 6.48 -8.27
C LYS A 181 8.97 4.98 -8.26
N ILE A 182 10.17 4.55 -7.90
CA ILE A 182 10.56 3.14 -7.92
C ILE A 182 11.08 2.75 -6.53
N LEU A 183 10.59 1.65 -6.00
CA LEU A 183 11.07 1.01 -4.79
C LEU A 183 11.74 -0.31 -5.16
N ILE A 184 13.02 -0.45 -4.83
CA ILE A 184 13.77 -1.70 -5.03
C ILE A 184 13.69 -2.51 -3.74
N LEU A 185 13.05 -3.67 -3.84
CA LEU A 185 12.93 -4.61 -2.73
C LEU A 185 14.11 -5.59 -2.73
N GLY A 186 14.57 -5.97 -1.54
CA GLY A 186 15.51 -7.06 -1.36
C GLY A 186 14.88 -8.41 -1.73
N TYR A 187 15.74 -9.38 -2.03
CA TYR A 187 15.34 -10.77 -2.28
C TYR A 187 15.96 -11.67 -1.22
#